data_f3b1657870f663baeb1593851d3b533b
#
_entry.id   f3b1657870f663baeb1593851d3b533b
#
_cell.length_a   1.000
_cell.length_b   1.000
_cell.length_c   1.000
_cell.angle_alpha   90.00
_cell.angle_beta   90.00
_cell.angle_gamma   90.00
#
_symmetry.space_group_name_H-M   'P 1'
#
loop_
_entity.id
_entity.type
_entity.pdbx_description
1 polymer ?
#
loop_
_entity_poly.entity_id
_entity_poly.type
_entity_poly.pdbx_seq_one_letter_code
_entity_poly.pdbx_strand_id
1 'polypeptide(L)'
;MVKTVCMEQLTLDSYTTKPEPLHYVAHPNIKSKTVHKRAFQLDIAEKARTQNTLVVIPTGLGKTVIAVLVAADIMEKGKIVMLAPTRPLVLQHYSSFNDMLNINTSIVLTGKVTPKNRIEYWKENHFIFSTPQVIRNDINKNRYTLQDTALIIFDEAHRAVGGYAYVEIAEQYTLQQKTPLILGLTASPGSKKSKIKEVMENLCIENVEARMRQDEDVASYVKDIKIEWCKVELTPEMNSLRKDLEELLYEKIQKLNNLGLLTYKKKKYVSKTDLLDQRKYIPKYLTGSRAKYKYAAYLNQALALSLYHCLELLETQGIRPLQDYLDRLFEGEPEKKSEKNLVNDTRVKSIHEKAQGYPMISHPKLHALKSVLQKQLNTKKSSLIIVFAQYRDTIASILTEISDIPHAKPVRFVGQSSRTDKGLKQQEQKEILDQFRTGEHNILVASSVAEEGLDIPAVDLVVFYEPIPSEIRSIQRRGRTGRSEVGRVVILIAKDSRDEAYLWAERSREKKMQRIVKWLRNK
;
A
#
# COMPACT_ATOMS: atom_id res chain seq x y z
N MET A 1 -27.26 16.79 18.77
CA MET A 1 -27.70 16.13 17.52
C MET A 1 -26.66 16.37 16.47
N VAL A 2 -25.86 15.36 16.18
CA VAL A 2 -24.83 15.41 15.11
C VAL A 2 -25.54 15.16 13.79
N LYS A 3 -25.60 16.16 12.91
CA LYS A 3 -26.12 15.97 11.55
C LYS A 3 -25.09 15.17 10.74
N THR A 4 -25.35 13.89 10.56
CA THR A 4 -24.61 13.03 9.62
C THR A 4 -25.21 13.27 8.23
N VAL A 5 -24.52 14.00 7.39
CA VAL A 5 -24.89 14.14 5.97
C VAL A 5 -24.20 13.03 5.21
N CYS A 6 -24.92 11.93 5.00
CA CYS A 6 -24.57 10.93 3.99
C CYS A 6 -25.16 11.36 2.66
N MET A 7 -24.34 11.44 1.64
CA MET A 7 -24.57 11.23 0.20
C MET A 7 -23.86 12.25 -0.69
N GLU A 8 -22.87 11.81 -1.37
CA GLU A 8 -22.65 12.09 -2.79
C GLU A 8 -22.47 10.75 -3.47
N GLN A 9 -23.51 10.28 -4.15
CA GLN A 9 -23.46 9.14 -5.05
C GLN A 9 -22.90 9.60 -6.39
N LEU A 10 -21.75 9.04 -6.79
CA LEU A 10 -21.36 9.00 -8.19
C LEU A 10 -21.84 7.66 -8.75
N THR A 11 -23.00 7.68 -9.39
CA THR A 11 -23.50 6.59 -10.23
C THR A 11 -22.80 6.64 -11.59
N LEU A 12 -22.04 5.62 -11.91
CA LEU A 12 -21.69 5.27 -13.29
C LEU A 12 -22.69 4.21 -13.77
N ASP A 13 -23.29 4.48 -14.91
CA ASP A 13 -24.33 3.66 -15.51
C ASP A 13 -23.97 2.19 -15.62
N SER A 14 -24.91 1.34 -15.25
CA SER A 14 -24.84 -0.10 -15.27
C SER A 14 -25.00 -0.66 -16.68
N TYR A 15 -23.94 -1.19 -17.28
CA TYR A 15 -24.04 -2.14 -18.36
C TYR A 15 -24.19 -3.54 -17.77
N THR A 16 -25.39 -4.07 -17.76
CA THR A 16 -25.68 -5.48 -17.45
C THR A 16 -25.39 -6.34 -18.69
N THR A 17 -24.17 -6.86 -18.78
CA THR A 17 -23.86 -7.98 -19.69
C THR A 17 -24.03 -9.29 -18.94
N LYS A 18 -24.79 -10.24 -19.52
CA LYS A 18 -24.91 -11.62 -19.02
C LYS A 18 -23.52 -12.24 -18.90
N PRO A 19 -23.21 -13.01 -17.85
CA PRO A 19 -21.92 -13.68 -17.74
C PRO A 19 -21.78 -14.70 -18.89
N GLU A 20 -20.74 -14.53 -19.70
CA GLU A 20 -20.36 -15.56 -20.69
C GLU A 20 -19.99 -16.88 -19.98
N PRO A 21 -20.24 -18.04 -20.60
CA PRO A 21 -19.84 -19.31 -20.04
C PRO A 21 -18.32 -19.33 -19.77
N LEU A 22 -17.94 -19.79 -18.59
CA LEU A 22 -16.55 -19.85 -18.13
C LEU A 22 -15.75 -20.82 -19.01
N HIS A 23 -14.99 -20.31 -19.97
CA HIS A 23 -14.05 -21.09 -20.75
C HIS A 23 -12.69 -21.11 -20.07
N TYR A 24 -12.07 -22.29 -20.01
CA TYR A 24 -10.73 -22.49 -19.48
C TYR A 24 -9.68 -22.52 -20.59
N VAL A 25 -8.45 -22.16 -20.27
CA VAL A 25 -7.30 -22.31 -21.18
C VAL A 25 -6.96 -23.79 -21.30
N ALA A 26 -6.91 -24.29 -22.54
CA ALA A 26 -6.42 -25.62 -22.83
C ALA A 26 -4.95 -25.51 -23.26
N HIS A 27 -4.04 -26.06 -22.46
CA HIS A 27 -2.60 -26.09 -22.73
C HIS A 27 -1.98 -27.30 -22.03
N PRO A 28 -1.02 -28.04 -22.65
CA PRO A 28 -0.46 -29.28 -22.09
C PRO A 28 0.20 -29.05 -20.71
N ASN A 29 0.82 -27.91 -20.52
CA ASN A 29 1.52 -27.56 -19.28
C ASN A 29 0.63 -26.85 -18.24
N ILE A 30 -0.65 -26.59 -18.55
CA ILE A 30 -1.62 -25.99 -17.62
C ILE A 30 -2.59 -27.04 -17.11
N LYS A 31 -2.78 -27.12 -15.80
CA LYS A 31 -3.75 -28.02 -15.19
C LYS A 31 -5.17 -27.68 -15.64
N SER A 32 -5.93 -28.71 -15.99
CA SER A 32 -7.31 -28.55 -16.48
C SER A 32 -8.17 -27.74 -15.49
N LYS A 33 -8.98 -26.84 -16.00
CA LYS A 33 -9.94 -26.01 -15.24
C LYS A 33 -9.32 -25.11 -14.14
N THR A 34 -8.05 -24.74 -14.27
CA THR A 34 -7.38 -23.84 -13.30
C THR A 34 -7.25 -22.41 -13.79
N VAL A 35 -7.12 -22.19 -15.09
CA VAL A 35 -6.92 -20.87 -15.69
C VAL A 35 -8.11 -20.50 -16.56
N HIS A 36 -8.86 -19.46 -16.18
CA HIS A 36 -9.95 -18.91 -16.99
C HIS A 36 -9.41 -18.19 -18.22
N LYS A 37 -10.02 -18.43 -19.37
CA LYS A 37 -9.66 -17.78 -20.63
C LYS A 37 -10.12 -16.31 -20.62
N ARG A 38 -9.15 -15.38 -20.69
CA ARG A 38 -9.39 -13.94 -20.84
C ARG A 38 -8.56 -13.43 -22.01
N ALA A 39 -9.23 -12.85 -23.02
CA ALA A 39 -8.60 -12.45 -24.28
C ALA A 39 -7.37 -11.56 -24.07
N PHE A 40 -7.48 -10.52 -23.26
CA PHE A 40 -6.38 -9.60 -22.99
C PHE A 40 -5.15 -10.26 -22.32
N GLN A 41 -5.36 -11.31 -21.49
CA GLN A 41 -4.26 -12.03 -20.84
C GLN A 41 -3.50 -12.90 -21.84
N LEU A 42 -4.22 -13.51 -22.77
CA LEU A 42 -3.62 -14.31 -23.84
C LEU A 42 -2.85 -13.43 -24.82
N ASP A 43 -3.42 -12.29 -25.24
CA ASP A 43 -2.73 -11.31 -26.11
C ASP A 43 -1.41 -10.81 -25.49
N ILE A 44 -1.44 -10.44 -24.21
CA ILE A 44 -0.22 -10.02 -23.48
C ILE A 44 0.79 -11.17 -23.39
N ALA A 45 0.34 -12.38 -23.04
CA ALA A 45 1.21 -13.54 -22.91
C ALA A 45 1.86 -13.91 -24.26
N GLU A 46 1.11 -13.84 -25.36
CA GLU A 46 1.62 -14.10 -26.70
C GLU A 46 2.79 -13.20 -27.09
N LYS A 47 2.72 -11.91 -26.79
CA LYS A 47 3.81 -10.97 -27.04
C LYS A 47 4.98 -11.19 -26.07
N ALA A 48 4.67 -11.42 -24.79
CA ALA A 48 5.67 -11.57 -23.74
C ALA A 48 6.51 -12.86 -23.82
N ARG A 49 6.10 -13.86 -24.61
CA ARG A 49 6.91 -15.08 -24.83
C ARG A 49 8.06 -14.92 -25.85
N THR A 50 8.08 -13.81 -26.57
CA THR A 50 9.05 -13.57 -27.64
C THR A 50 9.95 -12.35 -27.41
N GLN A 51 9.55 -11.44 -26.50
CA GLN A 51 10.24 -10.18 -26.26
C GLN A 51 10.29 -9.85 -24.77
N ASN A 52 11.36 -9.21 -24.33
CA ASN A 52 11.43 -8.67 -22.97
C ASN A 52 10.32 -7.66 -22.73
N THR A 53 9.32 -8.05 -21.95
CA THR A 53 8.07 -7.31 -21.84
C THR A 53 7.83 -6.80 -20.43
N LEU A 54 7.47 -5.51 -20.32
CA LEU A 54 6.94 -4.92 -19.09
C LEU A 54 5.41 -4.91 -19.14
N VAL A 55 4.79 -5.70 -18.28
CA VAL A 55 3.32 -5.74 -18.13
C VAL A 55 2.88 -4.77 -17.06
N VAL A 56 2.12 -3.76 -17.47
CA VAL A 56 1.56 -2.71 -16.60
C VAL A 56 0.04 -2.85 -16.57
N ILE A 57 -0.46 -3.64 -15.65
CA ILE A 57 -1.90 -3.83 -15.46
C ILE A 57 -2.28 -3.65 -13.98
N PRO A 58 -3.44 -3.08 -13.70
CA PRO A 58 -3.95 -2.98 -12.34
C PRO A 58 -3.92 -4.32 -11.62
N THR A 59 -3.69 -4.31 -10.32
CA THR A 59 -3.77 -5.53 -9.51
C THR A 59 -5.20 -6.10 -9.60
N GLY A 60 -5.34 -7.41 -9.54
CA GLY A 60 -6.65 -8.06 -9.69
C GLY A 60 -7.02 -8.44 -11.12
N LEU A 61 -6.27 -7.98 -12.10
CA LEU A 61 -6.45 -8.39 -13.50
C LEU A 61 -5.61 -9.61 -13.90
N GLY A 62 -4.97 -10.27 -12.93
CA GLY A 62 -4.31 -11.55 -13.14
C GLY A 62 -2.88 -11.45 -13.70
N LYS A 63 -2.03 -10.53 -13.17
CA LYS A 63 -0.60 -10.51 -13.50
C LYS A 63 0.06 -11.88 -13.34
N THR A 64 -0.25 -12.58 -12.25
CA THR A 64 0.23 -13.94 -11.99
C THR A 64 -0.24 -14.93 -13.06
N VAL A 65 -1.48 -14.78 -13.56
CA VAL A 65 -2.01 -15.62 -14.65
C VAL A 65 -1.22 -15.38 -15.94
N ILE A 66 -0.91 -14.13 -16.28
CA ILE A 66 -0.08 -13.82 -17.46
C ILE A 66 1.30 -14.47 -17.30
N ALA A 67 1.91 -14.36 -16.11
CA ALA A 67 3.19 -15.02 -15.85
C ALA A 67 3.11 -16.54 -15.97
N VAL A 68 2.02 -17.15 -15.50
CA VAL A 68 1.75 -18.60 -15.66
C VAL A 68 1.61 -18.97 -17.12
N LEU A 69 0.88 -18.19 -17.93
CA LEU A 69 0.72 -18.43 -19.37
C LEU A 69 2.07 -18.38 -20.11
N VAL A 70 2.88 -17.34 -19.86
CA VAL A 70 4.22 -17.24 -20.46
C VAL A 70 5.12 -18.37 -19.99
N ALA A 71 5.11 -18.71 -18.70
CA ALA A 71 5.90 -19.80 -18.15
C ALA A 71 5.51 -21.16 -18.74
N ALA A 72 4.21 -21.40 -18.98
CA ALA A 72 3.71 -22.63 -19.60
C ALA A 72 4.29 -22.84 -21.01
N ASP A 73 4.44 -21.78 -21.80
CA ASP A 73 5.00 -21.82 -23.16
C ASP A 73 6.54 -22.00 -23.16
N ILE A 74 7.21 -21.57 -22.10
CA ILE A 74 8.69 -21.46 -22.05
C ILE A 74 9.33 -22.56 -21.21
N MET A 75 8.60 -23.21 -20.31
CA MET A 75 9.17 -24.09 -19.28
C MET A 75 9.98 -25.29 -19.83
N GLU A 76 9.76 -25.71 -21.07
CA GLU A 76 10.53 -26.78 -21.69
C GLU A 76 11.90 -26.32 -22.23
N LYS A 77 12.13 -25.00 -22.33
CA LYS A 77 13.38 -24.43 -22.87
C LYS A 77 14.48 -24.24 -21.82
N GLY A 78 14.18 -24.33 -20.55
CA GLY A 78 15.13 -24.13 -19.45
C GLY A 78 14.45 -23.70 -18.15
N LYS A 79 15.23 -23.34 -17.15
CA LYS A 79 14.72 -22.96 -15.84
C LYS A 79 13.86 -21.69 -15.87
N ILE A 80 12.86 -21.66 -15.02
CA ILE A 80 12.02 -20.47 -14.77
C ILE A 80 12.34 -19.90 -13.39
N VAL A 81 12.70 -18.62 -13.34
CA VAL A 81 13.01 -17.92 -12.08
C VAL A 81 11.96 -16.84 -11.83
N MET A 82 11.19 -16.98 -10.75
CA MET A 82 10.22 -16.01 -10.30
C MET A 82 10.75 -15.23 -9.09
N LEU A 83 10.90 -13.93 -9.22
CA LEU A 83 11.42 -13.05 -8.18
C LEU A 83 10.33 -12.14 -7.64
N ALA A 84 10.19 -12.12 -6.31
CA ALA A 84 9.27 -11.22 -5.63
C ALA A 84 9.95 -10.51 -4.44
N PRO A 85 9.56 -9.26 -4.13
CA PRO A 85 10.26 -8.43 -3.14
C PRO A 85 10.27 -9.00 -1.72
N THR A 86 9.22 -9.75 -1.34
CA THR A 86 9.04 -10.26 0.02
C THR A 86 8.77 -11.76 0.03
N ARG A 87 9.13 -12.42 1.13
CA ARG A 87 8.92 -13.86 1.29
C ARG A 87 7.44 -14.29 1.17
N PRO A 88 6.47 -13.60 1.76
CA PRO A 88 5.06 -13.94 1.56
C PRO A 88 4.64 -13.93 0.08
N LEU A 89 5.07 -12.93 -0.70
CA LEU A 89 4.80 -12.88 -2.14
C LEU A 89 5.45 -14.03 -2.90
N VAL A 90 6.69 -14.39 -2.52
CA VAL A 90 7.37 -15.58 -3.11
C VAL A 90 6.56 -16.85 -2.86
N LEU A 91 6.07 -17.06 -1.62
CA LEU A 91 5.25 -18.22 -1.27
C LEU A 91 3.89 -18.21 -1.99
N GLN A 92 3.29 -17.05 -2.16
CA GLN A 92 2.04 -16.89 -2.92
C GLN A 92 2.23 -17.26 -4.40
N HIS A 93 3.30 -16.80 -5.03
CA HIS A 93 3.62 -17.19 -6.41
C HIS A 93 3.93 -18.68 -6.52
N TYR A 94 4.70 -19.22 -5.58
CA TYR A 94 4.97 -20.66 -5.51
C TYR A 94 3.68 -21.48 -5.50
N SER A 95 2.75 -21.17 -4.59
CA SER A 95 1.45 -21.85 -4.53
C SER A 95 0.67 -21.67 -5.85
N SER A 96 0.54 -20.43 -6.34
CA SER A 96 -0.25 -20.13 -7.54
C SER A 96 0.26 -20.86 -8.80
N PHE A 97 1.58 -20.93 -8.97
CA PHE A 97 2.17 -21.64 -10.12
C PHE A 97 1.97 -23.16 -10.00
N ASN A 98 2.21 -23.74 -8.82
CA ASN A 98 1.99 -25.16 -8.57
C ASN A 98 0.50 -25.54 -8.67
N ASP A 99 -0.42 -24.65 -8.34
CA ASP A 99 -1.87 -24.90 -8.49
C ASP A 99 -2.31 -24.90 -9.96
N MET A 100 -1.65 -24.12 -10.82
CA MET A 100 -2.08 -23.90 -12.21
C MET A 100 -1.26 -24.67 -13.26
N LEU A 101 0.02 -24.96 -13.00
CA LEU A 101 0.93 -25.61 -13.96
C LEU A 101 1.25 -27.07 -13.56
N ASN A 102 1.54 -27.87 -14.58
CA ASN A 102 2.09 -29.23 -14.44
C ASN A 102 3.61 -29.15 -14.21
N ILE A 103 4.02 -28.73 -13.01
CA ILE A 103 5.43 -28.54 -12.65
C ILE A 103 5.96 -29.83 -12.01
N ASN A 104 7.08 -30.37 -12.55
CA ASN A 104 7.73 -31.54 -12.00
C ASN A 104 8.54 -31.21 -10.75
N THR A 105 9.36 -30.15 -10.80
CA THR A 105 10.21 -29.75 -9.67
C THR A 105 10.17 -28.25 -9.47
N SER A 106 9.93 -27.82 -8.23
CA SER A 106 9.87 -26.40 -7.85
C SER A 106 10.37 -26.18 -6.42
N ILE A 107 11.04 -25.06 -6.19
CA ILE A 107 11.63 -24.74 -4.89
C ILE A 107 11.50 -23.25 -4.54
N VAL A 108 11.40 -22.98 -3.25
CA VAL A 108 11.44 -21.63 -2.67
C VAL A 108 12.82 -21.37 -2.05
N LEU A 109 13.59 -20.46 -2.65
CA LEU A 109 14.89 -20.05 -2.14
C LEU A 109 14.79 -18.70 -1.40
N THR A 110 14.97 -18.75 -0.09
CA THR A 110 14.99 -17.54 0.77
C THR A 110 16.21 -17.57 1.69
N GLY A 111 16.45 -16.49 2.43
CA GLY A 111 17.55 -16.40 3.38
C GLY A 111 17.55 -17.46 4.50
N LYS A 112 16.44 -18.24 4.65
CA LYS A 112 16.37 -19.37 5.58
C LYS A 112 17.05 -20.65 5.05
N VAL A 113 17.27 -20.75 3.75
CA VAL A 113 17.98 -21.88 3.12
C VAL A 113 19.47 -21.60 3.13
N THR A 114 20.28 -22.56 3.60
CA THR A 114 21.74 -22.40 3.65
C THR A 114 22.34 -22.26 2.25
N PRO A 115 23.46 -21.53 2.09
CA PRO A 115 24.09 -21.38 0.78
C PRO A 115 24.47 -22.70 0.09
N LYS A 116 24.90 -23.71 0.86
CA LYS A 116 25.25 -25.05 0.34
C LYS A 116 24.02 -25.71 -0.29
N ASN A 117 22.92 -25.78 0.44
CA ASN A 117 21.68 -26.39 -0.04
C ASN A 117 21.08 -25.62 -1.24
N ARG A 118 21.28 -24.30 -1.32
CA ARG A 118 20.79 -23.52 -2.47
C ARG A 118 21.48 -23.92 -3.79
N ILE A 119 22.75 -24.34 -3.75
CA ILE A 119 23.46 -24.82 -4.94
C ILE A 119 22.84 -26.12 -5.44
N GLU A 120 22.56 -27.05 -4.54
CA GLU A 120 21.91 -28.33 -4.87
C GLU A 120 20.50 -28.12 -5.40
N TYR A 121 19.70 -27.34 -4.69
CA TYR A 121 18.32 -27.02 -5.09
C TYR A 121 18.24 -26.28 -6.41
N TRP A 122 19.21 -25.40 -6.72
CA TRP A 122 19.29 -24.75 -8.03
C TRP A 122 19.48 -25.78 -9.15
N LYS A 123 20.32 -26.79 -8.96
CA LYS A 123 20.58 -27.83 -9.96
C LYS A 123 19.36 -28.71 -10.18
N GLU A 124 18.70 -29.15 -9.11
CA GLU A 124 17.63 -30.14 -9.13
C GLU A 124 16.28 -29.60 -9.57
N ASN A 125 16.03 -28.30 -9.40
CA ASN A 125 14.73 -27.73 -9.64
C ASN A 125 14.66 -26.92 -10.93
N HIS A 126 13.50 -27.02 -11.58
CA HIS A 126 13.21 -26.33 -12.83
C HIS A 126 12.55 -24.98 -12.59
N PHE A 127 11.66 -24.89 -11.60
CA PHE A 127 11.03 -23.65 -11.18
C PHE A 127 11.61 -23.14 -9.85
N ILE A 128 12.13 -21.92 -9.88
CA ILE A 128 12.77 -21.31 -8.72
C ILE A 128 12.06 -20.03 -8.33
N PHE A 129 11.53 -20.02 -7.11
CA PHE A 129 10.85 -18.88 -6.52
C PHE A 129 11.75 -18.26 -5.44
N SER A 130 12.11 -16.99 -5.56
CA SER A 130 13.09 -16.41 -4.65
C SER A 130 12.88 -14.93 -4.36
N THR A 131 13.48 -14.48 -3.26
CA THR A 131 13.70 -13.04 -3.05
C THR A 131 14.93 -12.58 -3.82
N PRO A 132 14.93 -11.39 -4.40
CA PRO A 132 16.01 -10.94 -5.30
C PRO A 132 17.37 -10.89 -4.63
N GLN A 133 17.44 -10.57 -3.34
CA GLN A 133 18.72 -10.50 -2.61
C GLN A 133 19.43 -11.86 -2.51
N VAL A 134 18.66 -12.95 -2.46
CA VAL A 134 19.23 -14.32 -2.43
C VAL A 134 19.90 -14.63 -3.74
N ILE A 135 19.19 -14.46 -4.87
CA ILE A 135 19.73 -14.73 -6.21
C ILE A 135 20.94 -13.84 -6.50
N ARG A 136 20.84 -12.53 -6.28
CA ARG A 136 21.95 -11.60 -6.46
C ARG A 136 23.20 -12.02 -5.68
N ASN A 137 23.04 -12.32 -4.38
CA ASN A 137 24.14 -12.68 -3.52
C ASN A 137 24.79 -14.03 -3.92
N ASP A 138 24.01 -14.94 -4.47
CA ASP A 138 24.51 -16.23 -4.92
C ASP A 138 25.24 -16.13 -6.26
N ILE A 139 24.74 -15.33 -7.21
CA ILE A 139 25.42 -15.03 -8.48
C ILE A 139 26.74 -14.30 -8.21
N ASN A 140 26.74 -13.26 -7.39
CA ASN A 140 27.95 -12.48 -7.06
C ASN A 140 29.01 -13.32 -6.34
N LYS A 141 28.64 -14.45 -5.75
CA LYS A 141 29.56 -15.42 -5.14
C LYS A 141 29.85 -16.62 -6.05
N ASN A 142 29.47 -16.57 -7.32
CA ASN A 142 29.67 -17.63 -8.32
C ASN A 142 29.15 -19.01 -7.85
N ARG A 143 28.03 -19.07 -7.13
CA ARG A 143 27.45 -20.33 -6.64
C ARG A 143 26.75 -21.11 -7.74
N TYR A 144 26.13 -20.42 -8.67
CA TYR A 144 25.51 -20.92 -9.89
C TYR A 144 25.46 -19.82 -10.95
N THR A 145 25.14 -20.19 -12.18
CA THR A 145 24.98 -19.27 -13.32
C THR A 145 23.53 -19.23 -13.79
N LEU A 146 23.20 -18.24 -14.61
CA LEU A 146 21.87 -18.08 -15.20
C LEU A 146 21.79 -18.61 -16.64
N GLN A 147 22.83 -19.31 -17.13
CA GLN A 147 22.93 -19.77 -18.52
C GLN A 147 21.83 -20.73 -18.95
N ASP A 148 21.33 -21.57 -18.03
CA ASP A 148 20.24 -22.54 -18.24
C ASP A 148 18.86 -21.98 -17.89
N THR A 149 18.77 -20.67 -17.65
CA THR A 149 17.50 -19.99 -17.31
C THR A 149 16.84 -19.50 -18.61
N ALA A 150 15.64 -19.99 -18.90
CA ALA A 150 14.87 -19.62 -20.08
C ALA A 150 14.00 -18.37 -19.85
N LEU A 151 13.60 -18.09 -18.61
CA LEU A 151 12.73 -16.95 -18.27
C LEU A 151 13.02 -16.44 -16.85
N ILE A 152 13.18 -15.13 -16.71
CA ILE A 152 13.15 -14.47 -15.40
C ILE A 152 11.93 -13.56 -15.31
N ILE A 153 11.14 -13.74 -14.26
CA ILE A 153 9.94 -12.95 -13.97
C ILE A 153 10.24 -12.06 -12.76
N PHE A 154 10.11 -10.76 -12.95
CA PHE A 154 10.27 -9.75 -11.90
C PHE A 154 8.90 -9.22 -11.46
N ASP A 155 8.41 -9.65 -10.31
CA ASP A 155 7.20 -9.05 -9.72
C ASP A 155 7.54 -7.71 -9.06
N GLU A 156 6.59 -6.77 -9.08
CA GLU A 156 6.80 -5.37 -8.71
C GLU A 156 8.02 -4.75 -9.40
N ALA A 157 8.12 -4.96 -10.72
CA ALA A 157 9.23 -4.56 -11.59
C ALA A 157 9.61 -3.07 -11.49
N HIS A 158 8.70 -2.19 -11.02
CA HIS A 158 8.97 -0.79 -10.76
C HIS A 158 10.09 -0.54 -9.72
N ARG A 159 10.50 -1.59 -8.99
CA ARG A 159 11.63 -1.56 -8.05
C ARG A 159 12.99 -1.69 -8.72
N ALA A 160 13.07 -2.00 -10.02
CA ALA A 160 14.32 -2.12 -10.77
C ALA A 160 14.96 -0.75 -11.05
N VAL A 161 15.32 -0.01 -9.99
CA VAL A 161 15.95 1.31 -10.04
C VAL A 161 17.10 1.41 -9.05
N GLY A 162 18.13 2.19 -9.40
CA GLY A 162 19.30 2.39 -8.55
C GLY A 162 20.00 1.08 -8.19
N GLY A 163 20.39 0.88 -6.93
CA GLY A 163 21.09 -0.32 -6.45
C GLY A 163 20.18 -1.48 -6.03
N TYR A 164 18.94 -1.55 -6.49
CA TYR A 164 18.05 -2.66 -6.14
C TYR A 164 18.48 -3.95 -6.87
N ALA A 165 18.41 -5.08 -6.17
CA ALA A 165 18.95 -6.36 -6.64
C ALA A 165 18.42 -6.83 -8.03
N TYR A 166 17.27 -6.36 -8.48
CA TYR A 166 16.74 -6.65 -9.81
C TYR A 166 17.66 -6.17 -10.94
N VAL A 167 18.30 -5.02 -10.75
CA VAL A 167 19.19 -4.42 -11.77
C VAL A 167 20.38 -5.33 -12.03
N GLU A 168 21.11 -5.73 -10.98
CA GLU A 168 22.27 -6.61 -11.09
C GLU A 168 21.88 -8.00 -11.65
N ILE A 169 20.72 -8.57 -11.24
CA ILE A 169 20.27 -9.87 -11.74
C ILE A 169 19.94 -9.80 -13.23
N ALA A 170 19.23 -8.76 -13.69
CA ALA A 170 18.90 -8.58 -15.10
C ALA A 170 20.15 -8.40 -15.95
N GLU A 171 21.11 -7.58 -15.49
CA GLU A 171 22.41 -7.39 -16.13
C GLU A 171 23.18 -8.71 -16.27
N GLN A 172 23.33 -9.46 -15.17
CA GLN A 172 24.02 -10.75 -15.19
C GLN A 172 23.32 -11.79 -16.06
N TYR A 173 21.98 -11.77 -16.09
CA TYR A 173 21.21 -12.68 -16.94
C TYR A 173 21.41 -12.38 -18.44
N THR A 174 21.35 -11.12 -18.84
CA THR A 174 21.56 -10.72 -20.22
C THR A 174 22.99 -10.94 -20.70
N LEU A 175 23.97 -10.91 -19.80
CA LEU A 175 25.36 -11.25 -20.12
C LEU A 175 25.61 -12.76 -20.27
N GLN A 176 24.91 -13.59 -19.50
CA GLN A 176 25.13 -15.03 -19.44
C GLN A 176 24.27 -15.83 -20.42
N GLN A 177 23.07 -15.36 -20.73
CA GLN A 177 22.10 -16.06 -21.60
C GLN A 177 22.14 -15.49 -23.03
N LYS A 178 22.19 -16.38 -24.04
CA LYS A 178 22.22 -15.97 -25.46
C LYS A 178 20.91 -15.35 -25.93
N THR A 179 19.81 -15.84 -25.42
CA THR A 179 18.43 -15.38 -25.74
C THR A 179 17.67 -15.08 -24.43
N PRO A 180 18.05 -14.03 -23.72
CA PRO A 180 17.44 -13.72 -22.44
C PRO A 180 15.96 -13.31 -22.63
N LEU A 181 15.08 -13.89 -21.83
CA LEU A 181 13.68 -13.50 -21.80
C LEU A 181 13.29 -12.99 -20.42
N ILE A 182 12.84 -11.74 -20.36
CA ILE A 182 12.49 -11.05 -19.14
C ILE A 182 11.01 -10.65 -19.18
N LEU A 183 10.28 -11.01 -18.11
CA LEU A 183 8.91 -10.56 -17.87
C LEU A 183 8.86 -9.70 -16.62
N GLY A 184 8.69 -8.40 -16.80
CA GLY A 184 8.46 -7.48 -15.70
C GLY A 184 6.97 -7.30 -15.43
N LEU A 185 6.52 -7.51 -14.20
CA LEU A 185 5.12 -7.32 -13.78
C LEU A 185 5.01 -6.14 -12.83
N THR A 186 4.10 -5.23 -13.08
CA THR A 186 3.81 -4.15 -12.12
C THR A 186 2.37 -3.64 -12.24
N ALA A 187 1.81 -3.23 -11.10
CA ALA A 187 0.52 -2.54 -11.10
C ALA A 187 0.68 -1.01 -11.17
N SER A 188 1.86 -0.52 -10.84
CA SER A 188 2.14 0.91 -10.76
C SER A 188 3.54 1.17 -11.29
N PRO A 189 3.68 1.61 -12.55
CA PRO A 189 5.01 1.84 -13.16
C PRO A 189 5.74 3.05 -12.56
N GLY A 190 5.10 3.78 -11.64
CA GLY A 190 5.63 4.99 -11.05
C GLY A 190 4.96 6.26 -11.57
N SER A 191 5.33 7.41 -10.98
CA SER A 191 4.72 8.72 -11.31
C SER A 191 5.59 9.62 -12.21
N LYS A 192 6.83 9.21 -12.49
CA LYS A 192 7.79 9.97 -13.28
C LYS A 192 8.24 9.15 -14.50
N LYS A 193 8.13 9.71 -15.68
CA LYS A 193 8.55 9.09 -16.95
C LYS A 193 10.03 8.67 -16.94
N SER A 194 10.91 9.47 -16.30
CA SER A 194 12.34 9.15 -16.16
C SER A 194 12.58 7.85 -15.40
N LYS A 195 11.85 7.62 -14.29
CA LYS A 195 11.97 6.36 -13.53
C LYS A 195 11.46 5.15 -14.30
N ILE A 196 10.44 5.33 -15.12
CA ILE A 196 9.93 4.23 -15.95
C ILE A 196 10.94 3.87 -17.04
N LYS A 197 11.56 4.87 -17.65
CA LYS A 197 12.66 4.64 -18.62
C LYS A 197 13.81 3.92 -17.94
N GLU A 198 14.23 4.33 -16.75
CA GLU A 198 15.27 3.66 -15.95
C GLU A 198 14.90 2.18 -15.69
N VAL A 199 13.65 1.87 -15.32
CA VAL A 199 13.20 0.47 -15.16
C VAL A 199 13.29 -0.30 -16.47
N MET A 200 12.86 0.28 -17.59
CA MET A 200 12.90 -0.36 -18.89
C MET A 200 14.35 -0.63 -19.33
N GLU A 201 15.24 0.33 -19.15
CA GLU A 201 16.68 0.20 -19.45
C GLU A 201 17.32 -0.88 -18.57
N ASN A 202 17.10 -0.83 -17.26
CA ASN A 202 17.68 -1.79 -16.31
C ASN A 202 17.18 -3.24 -16.48
N LEU A 203 15.97 -3.43 -17.00
CA LEU A 203 15.43 -4.76 -17.28
C LEU A 203 15.47 -5.13 -18.77
N CYS A 204 16.17 -4.35 -19.60
CA CYS A 204 16.28 -4.57 -21.05
C CYS A 204 14.92 -4.78 -21.73
N ILE A 205 13.90 -3.99 -21.34
CA ILE A 205 12.53 -4.10 -21.83
C ILE A 205 12.42 -3.56 -23.25
N GLU A 206 11.91 -4.40 -24.16
CA GLU A 206 11.70 -4.10 -25.57
C GLU A 206 10.23 -3.74 -25.86
N ASN A 207 9.30 -4.38 -25.14
CA ASN A 207 7.87 -4.23 -25.32
C ASN A 207 7.17 -3.83 -24.01
N VAL A 208 6.12 -3.00 -24.10
CA VAL A 208 5.31 -2.61 -22.95
C VAL A 208 3.83 -2.91 -23.23
N GLU A 209 3.29 -3.85 -22.47
CA GLU A 209 1.87 -4.16 -22.49
C GLU A 209 1.16 -3.50 -21.32
N ALA A 210 0.35 -2.49 -21.63
CA ALA A 210 -0.35 -1.72 -20.60
C ALA A 210 -1.86 -1.77 -20.82
N ARG A 211 -2.61 -2.13 -19.76
CA ARG A 211 -4.08 -2.10 -19.76
C ARG A 211 -4.61 -1.31 -18.58
N MET A 212 -5.71 -0.62 -18.81
CA MET A 212 -6.50 0.06 -17.80
C MET A 212 -7.84 -0.67 -17.60
N ARG A 213 -8.52 -0.34 -16.52
CA ARG A 213 -9.80 -0.98 -16.18
C ARG A 213 -10.93 -0.62 -17.13
N GLN A 214 -10.84 0.59 -17.70
CA GLN A 214 -11.83 1.13 -18.64
C GLN A 214 -11.60 0.65 -20.08
N ASP A 215 -10.56 -0.14 -20.33
CA ASP A 215 -10.30 -0.69 -21.65
C ASP A 215 -11.36 -1.73 -22.01
N GLU A 216 -11.83 -1.71 -23.25
CA GLU A 216 -12.93 -2.56 -23.73
C GLU A 216 -12.65 -4.05 -23.51
N ASP A 217 -11.40 -4.46 -23.74
CA ASP A 217 -10.94 -5.85 -23.56
C ASP A 217 -10.82 -6.27 -22.08
N VAL A 218 -10.88 -5.31 -21.13
CA VAL A 218 -10.73 -5.53 -19.68
C VAL A 218 -12.03 -5.29 -18.92
N ALA A 219 -12.85 -4.33 -19.34
CA ALA A 219 -14.01 -3.84 -18.61
C ALA A 219 -15.01 -4.95 -18.19
N SER A 220 -15.22 -5.94 -19.07
CA SER A 220 -16.12 -7.07 -18.81
C SER A 220 -15.65 -7.99 -17.64
N TYR A 221 -14.35 -7.96 -17.30
CA TYR A 221 -13.76 -8.77 -16.23
C TYR A 221 -13.60 -8.00 -14.90
N VAL A 222 -14.02 -6.74 -14.86
CA VAL A 222 -13.91 -5.87 -13.69
C VAL A 222 -15.25 -5.76 -13.01
N LYS A 223 -15.36 -6.30 -11.79
CA LYS A 223 -16.51 -6.01 -10.92
C LYS A 223 -16.31 -4.66 -10.25
N ASP A 224 -17.29 -3.77 -10.35
CA ASP A 224 -17.24 -2.47 -9.67
C ASP A 224 -17.45 -2.63 -8.18
N ILE A 225 -16.47 -2.12 -7.41
CA ILE A 225 -16.61 -2.01 -5.97
C ILE A 225 -17.29 -0.68 -5.66
N LYS A 226 -18.42 -0.73 -4.95
CA LYS A 226 -19.10 0.47 -4.48
C LYS A 226 -18.28 1.14 -3.38
N ILE A 227 -17.71 2.33 -3.67
CA ILE A 227 -16.97 3.12 -2.71
C ILE A 227 -17.85 4.26 -2.21
N GLU A 228 -18.06 4.30 -0.90
CA GLU A 228 -18.83 5.33 -0.23
C GLU A 228 -17.91 6.17 0.65
N TRP A 229 -18.06 7.50 0.53
CA TRP A 229 -17.31 8.46 1.34
C TRP A 229 -18.22 8.96 2.44
N CYS A 230 -17.90 8.63 3.69
CA CYS A 230 -18.62 9.09 4.86
C CYS A 230 -17.88 10.27 5.48
N LYS A 231 -18.39 11.48 5.24
CA LYS A 231 -17.83 12.73 5.78
C LYS A 231 -18.41 13.01 7.16
N VAL A 232 -17.55 13.32 8.12
CA VAL A 232 -17.91 13.74 9.48
C VAL A 232 -17.38 15.14 9.77
N GLU A 233 -18.11 15.93 10.51
CA GLU A 233 -17.66 17.24 10.99
C GLU A 233 -16.94 17.08 12.33
N LEU A 234 -15.84 17.81 12.50
CA LEU A 234 -15.15 17.88 13.78
C LEU A 234 -16.01 18.63 14.81
N THR A 235 -15.89 18.26 16.07
CA THR A 235 -16.62 18.96 17.14
C THR A 235 -16.14 20.41 17.30
N PRO A 236 -16.94 21.31 17.93
CA PRO A 236 -16.51 22.68 18.19
C PRO A 236 -15.20 22.76 18.97
N GLU A 237 -15.00 21.87 19.95
CA GLU A 237 -13.80 21.78 20.79
C GLU A 237 -12.57 21.41 19.94
N MET A 238 -12.72 20.37 19.07
CA MET A 238 -11.66 20.00 18.12
C MET A 238 -11.33 21.14 17.18
N ASN A 239 -12.34 21.84 16.66
CA ASN A 239 -12.14 22.97 15.78
C ASN A 239 -11.41 24.13 16.47
N SER A 240 -11.68 24.36 17.78
CA SER A 240 -10.97 25.36 18.59
C SER A 240 -9.49 25.01 18.72
N LEU A 241 -9.16 23.78 19.15
CA LEU A 241 -7.77 23.32 19.26
C LEU A 241 -7.06 23.31 17.91
N ARG A 242 -7.74 22.93 16.83
CA ARG A 242 -7.22 22.94 15.46
C ARG A 242 -6.77 24.34 15.06
N LYS A 243 -7.62 25.34 15.28
CA LYS A 243 -7.32 26.73 14.95
C LYS A 243 -6.05 27.22 15.67
N ASP A 244 -5.97 26.96 16.98
CA ASP A 244 -4.82 27.37 17.79
C ASP A 244 -3.51 26.72 17.28
N LEU A 245 -3.55 25.42 16.96
CA LEU A 245 -2.42 24.67 16.39
C LEU A 245 -2.03 25.13 14.98
N GLU A 246 -3.04 25.46 14.12
CA GLU A 246 -2.80 25.97 12.77
C GLU A 246 -2.11 27.34 12.78
N GLU A 247 -2.50 28.23 13.67
CA GLU A 247 -1.86 29.54 13.82
C GLU A 247 -0.37 29.38 14.17
N LEU A 248 -0.03 28.50 15.10
CA LEU A 248 1.35 28.17 15.44
C LEU A 248 2.13 27.57 14.28
N LEU A 249 1.53 26.60 13.58
CA LEU A 249 2.15 25.96 12.43
C LEU A 249 2.43 26.98 11.31
N TYR A 250 1.45 27.84 11.00
CA TYR A 250 1.60 28.83 9.94
C TYR A 250 2.64 29.90 10.28
N GLU A 251 2.84 30.23 11.55
CA GLU A 251 3.94 31.07 12.01
C GLU A 251 5.31 30.44 11.68
N LYS A 252 5.48 29.15 12.00
CA LYS A 252 6.77 28.45 11.72
C LYS A 252 7.02 28.30 10.22
N ILE A 253 5.97 28.01 9.44
CA ILE A 253 6.06 28.00 7.96
C ILE A 253 6.41 29.39 7.43
N GLN A 254 5.83 30.47 7.98
CA GLN A 254 6.17 31.84 7.57
C GLN A 254 7.65 32.17 7.81
N LYS A 255 8.21 31.73 8.95
CA LYS A 255 9.64 31.91 9.24
C LYS A 255 10.52 31.19 8.21
N LEU A 256 10.10 29.99 7.75
CA LEU A 256 10.78 29.27 6.67
C LEU A 256 10.62 30.00 5.32
N ASN A 257 9.43 30.54 5.01
CA ASN A 257 9.19 31.31 3.79
C ASN A 257 10.07 32.58 3.74
N ASN A 258 10.24 33.29 4.85
CA ASN A 258 11.10 34.47 4.95
C ASN A 258 12.58 34.13 4.69
N LEU A 259 12.98 32.88 4.89
CA LEU A 259 14.30 32.37 4.54
C LEU A 259 14.39 31.87 3.07
N GLY A 260 13.32 32.02 2.28
CA GLY A 260 13.26 31.56 0.89
C GLY A 260 12.95 30.06 0.74
N LEU A 261 12.52 29.40 1.81
CA LEU A 261 12.14 27.99 1.84
C LEU A 261 10.60 27.88 1.74
N LEU A 262 10.08 26.84 1.08
CA LEU A 262 8.62 26.59 0.95
C LEU A 262 7.83 27.71 0.22
N THR A 263 8.48 28.61 -0.50
CA THR A 263 7.85 29.75 -1.17
C THR A 263 6.92 29.36 -2.33
N TYR A 264 7.04 28.12 -2.82
CA TYR A 264 6.28 27.59 -3.95
C TYR A 264 4.85 27.14 -3.58
N LYS A 265 4.47 27.17 -2.29
CA LYS A 265 3.14 26.76 -1.79
C LYS A 265 2.56 27.77 -0.82
N LYS A 266 1.22 27.97 -0.88
CA LYS A 266 0.50 28.65 0.20
C LYS A 266 0.57 27.82 1.48
N LYS A 267 0.70 28.45 2.65
CA LYS A 267 0.86 27.79 3.97
C LYS A 267 -0.15 26.67 4.22
N LYS A 268 -1.40 26.89 3.87
CA LYS A 268 -2.52 25.94 3.99
C LYS A 268 -2.27 24.61 3.25
N TYR A 269 -1.47 24.61 2.17
CA TYR A 269 -1.23 23.42 1.34
C TYR A 269 0.15 22.78 1.58
N VAL A 270 0.90 23.25 2.57
CA VAL A 270 2.18 22.65 2.96
C VAL A 270 1.90 21.29 3.60
N SER A 271 2.44 20.24 3.01
CA SER A 271 2.30 18.86 3.50
C SER A 271 3.47 18.45 4.40
N LYS A 272 3.29 17.36 5.14
CA LYS A 272 4.36 16.74 5.94
C LYS A 272 5.60 16.41 5.09
N THR A 273 5.39 15.92 3.87
CA THR A 273 6.48 15.64 2.92
C THR A 273 7.23 16.90 2.52
N ASP A 274 6.53 18.01 2.27
CA ASP A 274 7.19 19.28 1.95
C ASP A 274 8.09 19.74 3.11
N LEU A 275 7.62 19.59 4.36
CA LEU A 275 8.41 19.93 5.56
C LEU A 275 9.63 19.00 5.72
N LEU A 276 9.47 17.69 5.49
CA LEU A 276 10.57 16.72 5.55
C LEU A 276 11.63 16.99 4.48
N ASP A 277 11.21 17.32 3.28
CA ASP A 277 12.13 17.61 2.16
C ASP A 277 12.97 18.87 2.41
N GLN A 278 12.49 19.83 3.22
CA GLN A 278 13.30 21.01 3.59
C GLN A 278 14.63 20.60 4.23
N ARG A 279 14.71 19.48 4.92
CA ARG A 279 15.97 18.99 5.48
C ARG A 279 17.07 18.79 4.45
N LYS A 280 16.68 18.47 3.20
CA LYS A 280 17.58 18.32 2.04
C LYS A 280 17.88 19.66 1.36
N TYR A 281 16.94 20.60 1.43
CA TYR A 281 17.06 21.91 0.75
C TYR A 281 17.79 22.95 1.60
N ILE A 282 17.60 22.96 2.92
CA ILE A 282 18.26 23.92 3.83
C ILE A 282 19.76 24.03 3.57
N PRO A 283 20.58 22.95 3.51
CA PRO A 283 22.02 23.08 3.28
C PRO A 283 22.37 23.59 1.88
N LYS A 284 21.49 23.39 0.89
CA LYS A 284 21.70 23.80 -0.49
C LYS A 284 21.33 25.28 -0.75
N TYR A 285 20.27 25.77 -0.09
CA TYR A 285 19.75 27.13 -0.31
C TYR A 285 20.36 28.18 0.64
N LEU A 286 20.73 27.78 1.84
CA LEU A 286 21.33 28.67 2.83
C LEU A 286 22.87 28.51 2.81
N THR A 287 23.51 29.13 1.81
CA THR A 287 24.98 29.12 1.63
C THR A 287 25.56 30.54 1.75
N GLY A 288 26.88 30.66 1.81
CA GLY A 288 27.56 31.93 1.92
C GLY A 288 27.13 32.75 3.13
N SER A 289 26.80 34.02 2.94
CA SER A 289 26.32 34.93 3.99
C SER A 289 25.02 34.50 4.68
N ARG A 290 24.21 33.66 4.00
CA ARG A 290 22.96 33.12 4.53
C ARG A 290 23.15 31.86 5.39
N ALA A 291 24.35 31.28 5.43
CA ALA A 291 24.64 30.08 6.22
C ALA A 291 24.34 30.22 7.72
N LYS A 292 24.44 31.44 8.25
CA LYS A 292 24.09 31.77 9.66
C LYS A 292 22.64 31.46 10.02
N TYR A 293 21.75 31.41 9.05
CA TYR A 293 20.32 31.11 9.26
C TYR A 293 19.98 29.61 9.24
N LYS A 294 20.93 28.72 8.92
CA LYS A 294 20.69 27.27 8.84
C LYS A 294 20.09 26.72 10.13
N TYR A 295 20.66 27.11 11.28
CA TYR A 295 20.19 26.67 12.57
C TYR A 295 18.71 27.06 12.80
N ALA A 296 18.35 28.32 12.57
CA ALA A 296 16.99 28.81 12.70
C ALA A 296 16.02 28.10 11.73
N ALA A 297 16.49 27.78 10.50
CA ALA A 297 15.70 27.03 9.53
C ALA A 297 15.43 25.60 10.00
N TYR A 298 16.44 24.86 10.48
CA TYR A 298 16.25 23.51 11.01
C TYR A 298 15.35 23.50 12.25
N LEU A 299 15.49 24.48 13.15
CA LEU A 299 14.63 24.58 14.33
C LEU A 299 13.17 24.82 13.95
N ASN A 300 12.89 25.79 13.06
CA ASN A 300 11.52 26.07 12.61
C ASN A 300 10.93 24.90 11.79
N GLN A 301 11.75 24.19 11.02
CA GLN A 301 11.32 22.97 10.31
C GLN A 301 10.94 21.86 11.30
N ALA A 302 11.72 21.64 12.35
CA ALA A 302 11.42 20.63 13.37
C ALA A 302 10.16 21.00 14.18
N LEU A 303 10.02 22.26 14.57
CA LEU A 303 8.82 22.79 15.24
C LEU A 303 7.57 22.64 14.36
N ALA A 304 7.66 22.98 13.08
CA ALA A 304 6.57 22.83 12.13
C ALA A 304 6.16 21.36 11.97
N LEU A 305 7.11 20.41 11.96
CA LEU A 305 6.81 18.97 11.91
C LEU A 305 6.08 18.48 13.16
N SER A 306 6.50 18.92 14.35
CA SER A 306 5.83 18.55 15.61
C SER A 306 4.41 19.11 15.68
N LEU A 307 4.21 20.38 15.31
CA LEU A 307 2.87 21.01 15.25
C LEU A 307 1.99 20.36 14.19
N TYR A 308 2.56 19.99 13.05
CA TYR A 308 1.86 19.23 12.01
C TYR A 308 1.40 17.87 12.55
N HIS A 309 2.22 17.20 13.34
CA HIS A 309 1.88 15.94 13.99
C HIS A 309 0.76 16.10 15.01
N CYS A 310 0.79 17.16 15.85
CA CYS A 310 -0.32 17.48 16.76
C CYS A 310 -1.66 17.64 16.00
N LEU A 311 -1.62 18.38 14.90
CA LEU A 311 -2.81 18.56 14.04
C LEU A 311 -3.26 17.24 13.41
N GLU A 312 -2.34 16.40 12.94
CA GLU A 312 -2.65 15.09 12.40
C GLU A 312 -3.35 14.21 13.45
N LEU A 313 -2.84 14.15 14.68
CA LEU A 313 -3.45 13.42 15.78
C LEU A 313 -4.87 13.93 16.08
N LEU A 314 -5.03 15.24 16.25
CA LEU A 314 -6.33 15.86 16.55
C LEU A 314 -7.38 15.58 15.47
N GLU A 315 -7.04 15.82 14.21
CA GLU A 315 -7.97 15.76 13.09
C GLU A 315 -8.34 14.33 12.68
N THR A 316 -7.44 13.37 12.86
CA THR A 316 -7.65 12.00 12.40
C THR A 316 -8.04 11.03 13.50
N GLN A 317 -7.60 11.29 14.74
CA GLN A 317 -7.75 10.36 15.86
C GLN A 317 -8.50 10.97 17.07
N GLY A 318 -8.46 12.31 17.23
CA GLY A 318 -9.20 13.01 18.28
C GLY A 318 -8.33 13.67 19.34
N ILE A 319 -8.99 14.17 20.38
CA ILE A 319 -8.36 14.94 21.44
C ILE A 319 -7.44 14.06 22.31
N ARG A 320 -7.86 12.84 22.63
CA ARG A 320 -7.11 11.95 23.52
C ARG A 320 -5.69 11.62 23.02
N PRO A 321 -5.47 11.19 21.75
CA PRO A 321 -4.12 10.97 21.23
C PRO A 321 -3.27 12.25 21.16
N LEU A 322 -3.87 13.42 20.96
CA LEU A 322 -3.18 14.70 21.07
C LEU A 322 -2.74 14.95 22.51
N GLN A 323 -3.62 14.72 23.50
CA GLN A 323 -3.31 14.82 24.93
C GLN A 323 -2.14 13.90 25.30
N ASP A 324 -2.25 12.61 25.01
CA ASP A 324 -1.22 11.60 25.33
C ASP A 324 0.15 11.96 24.71
N TYR A 325 0.16 12.62 23.55
CA TYR A 325 1.37 13.13 22.94
C TYR A 325 1.93 14.35 23.69
N LEU A 326 1.05 15.30 24.05
CA LEU A 326 1.46 16.50 24.79
C LEU A 326 1.89 16.16 26.23
N ASP A 327 1.18 15.27 26.93
CA ASP A 327 1.54 14.80 28.26
C ASP A 327 2.96 14.22 28.25
N ARG A 328 3.26 13.32 27.33
CA ARG A 328 4.63 12.77 27.18
C ARG A 328 5.68 13.83 26.87
N LEU A 329 5.30 14.90 26.17
CA LEU A 329 6.21 16.00 25.85
C LEU A 329 6.48 16.90 27.07
N PHE A 330 5.45 17.13 27.90
CA PHE A 330 5.55 18.02 29.09
C PHE A 330 6.06 17.29 30.31
N GLU A 331 5.75 16.02 30.52
CA GLU A 331 6.20 15.19 31.64
C GLU A 331 7.59 14.59 31.42
N GLY A 332 8.00 14.42 30.14
CA GLY A 332 9.32 13.90 29.80
C GLY A 332 10.43 14.94 29.95
N GLU A 333 11.68 14.46 29.99
CA GLU A 333 12.85 15.35 29.84
C GLU A 333 13.11 15.57 28.34
N PRO A 334 12.74 16.72 27.74
CA PRO A 334 12.93 16.95 26.32
C PRO A 334 14.42 17.01 25.97
N GLU A 335 14.91 16.04 25.24
CA GLU A 335 16.30 15.97 24.79
C GLU A 335 16.57 16.95 23.65
N LYS A 336 15.62 17.07 22.72
CA LYS A 336 15.78 17.90 21.52
C LYS A 336 15.41 19.35 21.80
N LYS A 337 16.18 20.25 21.19
CA LYS A 337 15.94 21.70 21.32
C LYS A 337 14.58 22.14 20.76
N SER A 338 14.06 21.45 19.77
CA SER A 338 12.69 21.68 19.25
C SER A 338 11.63 21.32 20.30
N GLU A 339 11.78 20.24 21.03
CA GLU A 339 10.88 19.81 22.10
C GLU A 339 10.91 20.82 23.26
N LYS A 340 12.11 21.23 23.69
CA LYS A 340 12.28 22.30 24.70
C LYS A 340 11.57 23.60 24.30
N ASN A 341 11.66 23.99 23.04
CA ASN A 341 10.98 25.18 22.52
C ASN A 341 9.45 25.04 22.50
N LEU A 342 8.92 23.84 22.21
CA LEU A 342 7.48 23.58 22.26
C LEU A 342 6.96 23.66 23.70
N VAL A 343 7.61 22.99 24.63
CA VAL A 343 7.25 22.98 26.08
C VAL A 343 7.30 24.39 26.67
N ASN A 344 8.22 25.23 26.20
CA ASN A 344 8.35 26.61 26.69
C ASN A 344 7.44 27.63 26.01
N ASP A 345 6.76 27.28 24.90
CA ASP A 345 5.79 28.17 24.26
C ASP A 345 4.48 28.19 25.05
N THR A 346 4.12 29.36 25.59
CA THR A 346 2.92 29.55 26.43
C THR A 346 1.63 29.17 25.71
N ARG A 347 1.59 29.30 24.39
CA ARG A 347 0.41 28.92 23.57
C ARG A 347 0.29 27.40 23.46
N VAL A 348 1.41 26.67 23.38
CA VAL A 348 1.40 25.20 23.43
C VAL A 348 0.94 24.69 24.79
N LYS A 349 1.35 25.37 25.88
CA LYS A 349 0.83 25.09 27.24
C LYS A 349 -0.67 25.29 27.31
N SER A 350 -1.17 26.42 26.79
CA SER A 350 -2.61 26.71 26.76
C SER A 350 -3.39 25.69 25.92
N ILE A 351 -2.85 25.22 24.82
CA ILE A 351 -3.45 24.14 24.02
C ILE A 351 -3.50 22.83 24.82
N HIS A 352 -2.45 22.50 25.56
CA HIS A 352 -2.39 21.31 26.41
C HIS A 352 -3.44 21.38 27.52
N GLU A 353 -3.52 22.47 28.28
CA GLU A 353 -4.52 22.71 29.32
C GLU A 353 -5.95 22.64 28.76
N LYS A 354 -6.18 23.25 27.59
CA LYS A 354 -7.46 23.21 26.89
C LYS A 354 -7.83 21.77 26.47
N ALA A 355 -6.86 21.00 25.97
CA ALA A 355 -7.08 19.61 25.61
C ALA A 355 -7.44 18.75 26.83
N GLN A 356 -6.79 18.98 27.98
CA GLN A 356 -7.11 18.30 29.24
C GLN A 356 -8.54 18.59 29.72
N GLY A 357 -9.11 19.74 29.38
CA GLY A 357 -10.51 20.08 29.67
C GLY A 357 -11.56 19.26 28.89
N TYR A 358 -11.13 18.48 27.87
CA TYR A 358 -12.02 17.69 27.02
C TYR A 358 -11.76 16.18 27.00
N PRO A 359 -11.52 15.50 28.14
CA PRO A 359 -11.00 14.12 28.17
C PRO A 359 -11.97 13.08 27.62
N MET A 360 -13.28 13.37 27.61
CA MET A 360 -14.35 12.42 27.28
C MET A 360 -14.90 12.58 25.85
N ILE A 361 -14.34 13.49 25.05
CA ILE A 361 -14.85 13.74 23.70
C ILE A 361 -14.27 12.73 22.71
N SER A 362 -15.09 11.77 22.32
CA SER A 362 -14.77 10.81 21.26
C SER A 362 -14.73 11.48 19.89
N HIS A 363 -13.84 10.98 19.01
CA HIS A 363 -13.79 11.47 17.64
C HIS A 363 -15.08 11.12 16.87
N PRO A 364 -15.69 12.05 16.12
CA PRO A 364 -16.94 11.81 15.36
C PRO A 364 -16.89 10.61 14.42
N LYS A 365 -15.71 10.23 13.91
CA LYS A 365 -15.53 9.01 13.11
C LYS A 365 -15.88 7.73 13.86
N LEU A 366 -15.69 7.66 15.19
CA LEU A 366 -16.04 6.47 15.97
C LEU A 366 -17.55 6.23 15.91
N HIS A 367 -18.36 7.27 16.10
CA HIS A 367 -19.83 7.18 15.98
C HIS A 367 -20.27 6.83 14.56
N ALA A 368 -19.62 7.42 13.53
CA ALA A 368 -19.90 7.10 12.15
C ALA A 368 -19.55 5.63 11.83
N LEU A 369 -18.41 5.15 12.31
CA LEU A 369 -18.02 3.75 12.20
C LEU A 369 -19.05 2.82 12.83
N LYS A 370 -19.42 3.08 14.10
CA LYS A 370 -20.44 2.31 14.82
C LYS A 370 -21.76 2.23 14.03
N SER A 371 -22.22 3.35 13.50
CA SER A 371 -23.45 3.40 12.66
C SER A 371 -23.31 2.58 11.38
N VAL A 372 -22.17 2.63 10.69
CA VAL A 372 -21.92 1.84 9.49
C VAL A 372 -21.92 0.34 9.79
N LEU A 373 -21.26 -0.07 10.88
CA LEU A 373 -21.17 -1.47 11.30
C LEU A 373 -22.54 -2.01 11.75
N GLN A 374 -23.27 -1.25 12.56
CA GLN A 374 -24.63 -1.62 12.98
C GLN A 374 -25.55 -1.82 11.78
N LYS A 375 -25.55 -0.87 10.82
CA LYS A 375 -26.34 -0.99 9.60
C LYS A 375 -26.00 -2.25 8.80
N GLN A 376 -24.72 -2.58 8.67
CA GLN A 376 -24.26 -3.76 7.96
C GLN A 376 -24.72 -5.05 8.68
N LEU A 377 -24.49 -5.16 9.98
CA LEU A 377 -24.84 -6.34 10.77
C LEU A 377 -26.36 -6.53 10.93
N ASN A 378 -27.14 -5.44 10.96
CA ASN A 378 -28.60 -5.51 10.91
C ASN A 378 -29.11 -6.07 9.57
N THR A 379 -28.42 -5.75 8.46
CA THR A 379 -28.78 -6.27 7.14
C THR A 379 -28.36 -7.72 6.97
N LYS A 380 -27.16 -8.08 7.41
CA LYS A 380 -26.59 -9.43 7.32
C LYS A 380 -25.76 -9.73 8.57
N LYS A 381 -26.35 -10.46 9.54
CA LYS A 381 -25.72 -10.80 10.82
C LYS A 381 -24.38 -11.53 10.70
N SER A 382 -24.22 -12.35 9.66
CA SER A 382 -23.01 -13.11 9.38
C SER A 382 -22.00 -12.37 8.50
N SER A 383 -22.15 -11.03 8.33
CA SER A 383 -21.21 -10.24 7.52
C SER A 383 -19.80 -10.33 8.06
N LEU A 384 -18.84 -10.62 7.18
CA LEU A 384 -17.41 -10.47 7.44
C LEU A 384 -16.98 -9.04 7.09
N ILE A 385 -16.37 -8.36 8.05
CA ILE A 385 -16.04 -6.93 7.97
C ILE A 385 -14.57 -6.71 8.32
N ILE A 386 -13.89 -5.85 7.56
CA ILE A 386 -12.55 -5.39 7.92
C ILE A 386 -12.58 -3.88 8.16
N VAL A 387 -12.01 -3.45 9.28
CA VAL A 387 -11.80 -2.04 9.61
C VAL A 387 -10.29 -1.78 9.63
N PHE A 388 -9.83 -0.90 8.74
CA PHE A 388 -8.43 -0.48 8.70
C PHE A 388 -8.23 0.82 9.46
N ALA A 389 -7.24 0.83 10.36
CA ALA A 389 -6.79 2.02 11.07
C ALA A 389 -5.26 2.08 11.11
N GLN A 390 -4.70 3.27 10.99
CA GLN A 390 -3.25 3.47 10.88
C GLN A 390 -2.52 3.26 12.21
N TYR A 391 -3.14 3.66 13.31
CA TYR A 391 -2.49 3.71 14.62
C TYR A 391 -3.08 2.66 15.56
N ARG A 392 -2.21 2.08 16.39
CA ARG A 392 -2.59 1.00 17.33
C ARG A 392 -3.54 1.48 18.42
N ASP A 393 -3.36 2.71 18.89
CA ASP A 393 -4.24 3.32 19.90
C ASP A 393 -5.64 3.55 19.34
N THR A 394 -5.73 3.94 18.07
CA THR A 394 -7.01 4.02 17.32
C THR A 394 -7.69 2.66 17.23
N ILE A 395 -6.92 1.58 16.97
CA ILE A 395 -7.45 0.22 16.95
C ILE A 395 -8.06 -0.17 18.32
N ALA A 396 -7.37 0.15 19.42
CA ALA A 396 -7.88 -0.10 20.75
C ALA A 396 -9.18 0.67 21.04
N SER A 397 -9.22 1.96 20.68
CA SER A 397 -10.42 2.80 20.82
C SER A 397 -11.59 2.29 19.98
N ILE A 398 -11.32 1.83 18.73
CA ILE A 398 -12.32 1.22 17.86
C ILE A 398 -12.89 -0.05 18.51
N LEU A 399 -12.02 -0.95 18.99
CA LEU A 399 -12.46 -2.21 19.62
C LEU A 399 -13.37 -1.95 20.82
N THR A 400 -13.03 -0.99 21.66
CA THR A 400 -13.86 -0.58 22.81
C THR A 400 -15.23 -0.05 22.35
N GLU A 401 -15.27 0.83 21.36
CA GLU A 401 -16.49 1.48 20.87
C GLU A 401 -17.45 0.51 20.17
N ILE A 402 -16.94 -0.54 19.53
CA ILE A 402 -17.76 -1.48 18.75
C ILE A 402 -18.12 -2.77 19.50
N SER A 403 -17.61 -2.95 20.73
CA SER A 403 -17.81 -4.17 21.52
C SER A 403 -19.26 -4.41 21.92
N ASP A 404 -20.06 -3.37 22.05
CA ASP A 404 -21.48 -3.39 22.44
C ASP A 404 -22.44 -3.52 21.24
N ILE A 405 -21.93 -3.56 20.00
CA ILE A 405 -22.78 -3.72 18.82
C ILE A 405 -23.35 -5.14 18.79
N PRO A 406 -24.67 -5.31 18.67
CA PRO A 406 -25.30 -6.63 18.56
C PRO A 406 -24.72 -7.44 17.40
N HIS A 407 -24.40 -8.69 17.65
CA HIS A 407 -23.78 -9.62 16.69
C HIS A 407 -22.36 -9.28 16.26
N ALA A 408 -21.73 -8.24 16.79
CA ALA A 408 -20.32 -7.95 16.54
C ALA A 408 -19.42 -8.90 17.36
N LYS A 409 -18.41 -9.48 16.70
CA LYS A 409 -17.34 -10.28 17.31
C LYS A 409 -16.00 -9.72 16.82
N PRO A 410 -15.59 -8.54 17.33
CA PRO A 410 -14.39 -7.88 16.86
C PRO A 410 -13.14 -8.57 17.37
N VAL A 411 -12.08 -8.57 16.54
CA VAL A 411 -10.75 -9.04 16.91
C VAL A 411 -9.67 -8.07 16.41
N ARG A 412 -8.63 -7.89 17.22
CA ARG A 412 -7.46 -7.08 16.88
C ARG A 412 -6.54 -7.83 15.94
N PHE A 413 -6.09 -7.16 14.86
CA PHE A 413 -5.16 -7.72 13.91
C PHE A 413 -4.03 -6.73 13.58
N VAL A 414 -2.83 -6.96 14.10
CA VAL A 414 -1.69 -6.05 13.98
C VAL A 414 -0.43 -6.80 13.53
N GLY A 415 0.54 -6.07 12.97
CA GLY A 415 1.84 -6.62 12.60
C GLY A 415 2.68 -7.07 13.80
N GLN A 416 3.87 -7.61 13.52
CA GLN A 416 4.84 -8.03 14.55
C GLN A 416 5.23 -6.87 15.48
N SER A 417 5.79 -7.20 16.66
CA SER A 417 6.06 -6.24 17.73
C SER A 417 6.90 -5.03 17.31
N SER A 418 6.54 -3.85 17.85
CA SER A 418 7.40 -2.67 17.93
C SER A 418 8.01 -2.55 19.34
N ARG A 419 8.93 -1.60 19.53
CA ARG A 419 9.60 -1.38 20.83
C ARG A 419 8.65 -1.12 22.01
N THR A 420 7.42 -0.71 21.74
CA THR A 420 6.44 -0.23 22.74
C THR A 420 5.18 -1.10 22.88
N ASP A 421 4.95 -2.09 22.00
CA ASP A 421 3.76 -2.94 22.07
C ASP A 421 4.04 -4.36 21.56
N LYS A 422 3.45 -5.38 22.22
CA LYS A 422 3.47 -6.79 21.77
C LYS A 422 2.59 -6.91 20.53
N GLY A 423 3.23 -7.00 19.34
CA GLY A 423 2.54 -7.39 18.11
C GLY A 423 2.17 -8.87 18.10
N LEU A 424 1.44 -9.29 17.07
CA LEU A 424 1.07 -10.68 16.87
C LEU A 424 2.19 -11.44 16.15
N LYS A 425 2.50 -12.67 16.62
CA LYS A 425 3.38 -13.60 15.91
C LYS A 425 2.71 -14.12 14.63
N GLN A 426 3.49 -14.58 13.67
CA GLN A 426 2.93 -15.11 12.39
C GLN A 426 1.91 -16.23 12.58
N GLN A 427 2.10 -17.07 13.59
CA GLN A 427 1.17 -18.15 13.89
C GLN A 427 -0.14 -17.63 14.43
N GLU A 428 -0.11 -16.70 15.39
CA GLU A 428 -1.30 -16.02 15.93
C GLU A 428 -2.09 -15.29 14.84
N GLN A 429 -1.39 -14.64 13.91
CA GLN A 429 -2.03 -13.98 12.76
C GLN A 429 -2.77 -15.00 11.87
N LYS A 430 -2.18 -16.18 11.64
CA LYS A 430 -2.83 -17.24 10.86
C LYS A 430 -4.06 -17.79 11.58
N GLU A 431 -3.96 -18.06 12.87
CA GLU A 431 -5.08 -18.53 13.69
C GLU A 431 -6.27 -17.56 13.69
N ILE A 432 -5.98 -16.26 13.87
CA ILE A 432 -7.03 -15.20 13.80
C ILE A 432 -7.69 -15.15 12.42
N LEU A 433 -6.92 -15.29 11.33
CA LEU A 433 -7.49 -15.30 9.98
C LEU A 433 -8.35 -16.56 9.75
N ASP A 434 -7.97 -17.71 10.27
CA ASP A 434 -8.76 -18.93 10.17
C ASP A 434 -10.07 -18.80 10.98
N GLN A 435 -10.03 -18.26 12.20
CA GLN A 435 -11.20 -17.93 13.00
C GLN A 435 -12.12 -16.90 12.32
N PHE A 436 -11.53 -15.91 11.63
CA PHE A 436 -12.29 -14.94 10.85
C PHE A 436 -12.96 -15.58 9.62
N ARG A 437 -12.30 -16.53 8.95
CA ARG A 437 -12.89 -17.29 7.83
C ARG A 437 -14.08 -18.15 8.26
N THR A 438 -14.02 -18.73 9.45
CA THR A 438 -15.12 -19.56 10.01
C THR A 438 -16.25 -18.75 10.61
N GLY A 439 -16.08 -17.42 10.79
CA GLY A 439 -17.08 -16.52 11.40
C GLY A 439 -17.09 -16.57 12.93
N GLU A 440 -16.11 -17.19 13.57
CA GLU A 440 -15.89 -17.09 15.03
C GLU A 440 -15.65 -15.63 15.43
N HIS A 441 -14.84 -14.91 14.65
CA HIS A 441 -14.77 -13.46 14.61
C HIS A 441 -15.37 -12.96 13.30
N ASN A 442 -16.13 -11.87 13.33
CA ASN A 442 -16.73 -11.32 12.12
C ASN A 442 -16.30 -9.87 11.81
N ILE A 443 -15.59 -9.22 12.71
CA ILE A 443 -15.00 -7.89 12.49
C ILE A 443 -13.50 -7.96 12.78
N LEU A 444 -12.67 -7.77 11.76
CA LEU A 444 -11.23 -7.69 11.87
C LEU A 444 -10.80 -6.22 11.92
N VAL A 445 -10.30 -5.74 13.08
CA VAL A 445 -9.75 -4.38 13.20
C VAL A 445 -8.24 -4.45 12.99
N ALA A 446 -7.77 -3.98 11.84
CA ALA A 446 -6.43 -4.22 11.32
C ALA A 446 -5.59 -2.95 11.18
N SER A 447 -4.28 -3.08 11.44
CA SER A 447 -3.31 -2.04 11.05
C SER A 447 -2.82 -2.24 9.62
N SER A 448 -2.35 -1.17 8.96
CA SER A 448 -1.81 -1.16 7.60
C SER A 448 -0.67 -2.15 7.34
N VAL A 449 0.13 -2.43 8.37
CA VAL A 449 1.27 -3.37 8.28
C VAL A 449 0.80 -4.82 8.09
N ALA A 450 -0.46 -5.12 8.40
CA ALA A 450 -1.06 -6.43 8.20
C ALA A 450 -1.34 -6.80 6.72
N GLU A 451 -1.16 -5.85 5.79
CA GLU A 451 -1.58 -6.00 4.39
C GLU A 451 -0.58 -6.69 3.46
N GLU A 452 0.72 -6.52 3.67
CA GLU A 452 1.70 -7.09 2.75
C GLU A 452 1.84 -8.61 2.97
N GLY A 453 1.16 -9.37 2.11
CA GLY A 453 1.36 -10.83 2.02
C GLY A 453 0.33 -11.71 2.73
N LEU A 454 -0.79 -11.16 3.23
CA LEU A 454 -1.86 -11.95 3.83
C LEU A 454 -2.98 -12.24 2.83
N ASP A 455 -3.40 -13.49 2.78
CA ASP A 455 -4.57 -13.93 2.03
C ASP A 455 -5.84 -13.62 2.82
N ILE A 456 -6.35 -12.39 2.64
CA ILE A 456 -7.60 -11.94 3.28
C ILE A 456 -8.77 -12.60 2.55
N PRO A 457 -9.70 -13.25 3.27
CA PRO A 457 -10.87 -13.89 2.68
C PRO A 457 -11.82 -12.86 2.03
N ALA A 458 -12.81 -13.35 1.28
CA ALA A 458 -13.91 -12.53 0.81
C ALA A 458 -14.65 -11.86 1.96
N VAL A 459 -14.92 -10.56 1.87
CA VAL A 459 -15.58 -9.78 2.92
C VAL A 459 -16.71 -8.94 2.36
N ASP A 460 -17.78 -8.80 3.15
CA ASP A 460 -18.95 -8.02 2.75
C ASP A 460 -18.71 -6.51 2.81
N LEU A 461 -17.90 -6.07 3.77
CA LEU A 461 -17.64 -4.65 4.01
C LEU A 461 -16.18 -4.42 4.40
N VAL A 462 -15.59 -3.40 3.81
CA VAL A 462 -14.31 -2.83 4.26
C VAL A 462 -14.54 -1.39 4.67
N VAL A 463 -14.06 -1.01 5.85
CA VAL A 463 -14.10 0.37 6.34
C VAL A 463 -12.67 0.88 6.53
N PHE A 464 -12.36 2.02 5.93
CA PHE A 464 -11.16 2.76 6.21
C PHE A 464 -11.45 3.87 7.21
N TYR A 465 -10.89 3.76 8.41
CA TYR A 465 -11.05 4.77 9.45
C TYR A 465 -10.28 6.06 9.10
N GLU A 466 -9.11 5.91 8.47
CA GLU A 466 -8.39 7.01 7.80
C GLU A 466 -8.23 6.69 6.30
N PRO A 467 -8.24 7.71 5.44
CA PRO A 467 -8.02 7.52 4.00
C PRO A 467 -6.54 7.23 3.72
N ILE A 468 -6.13 5.97 3.82
CA ILE A 468 -4.77 5.53 3.53
C ILE A 468 -4.67 5.16 2.04
N PRO A 469 -3.97 5.97 1.22
CA PRO A 469 -3.98 5.81 -0.23
C PRO A 469 -3.42 4.47 -0.74
N SER A 470 -2.44 3.89 -0.03
CA SER A 470 -1.88 2.58 -0.38
C SER A 470 -2.88 1.45 -0.17
N GLU A 471 -3.63 1.51 0.93
CA GLU A 471 -4.56 0.47 1.39
C GLU A 471 -5.86 0.50 0.60
N ILE A 472 -6.43 1.68 0.40
CA ILE A 472 -7.58 1.87 -0.49
C ILE A 472 -7.28 1.28 -1.87
N ARG A 473 -6.08 1.51 -2.40
CA ARG A 473 -5.62 0.92 -3.66
C ARG A 473 -5.48 -0.59 -3.56
N SER A 474 -4.93 -1.11 -2.47
CA SER A 474 -4.78 -2.55 -2.27
C SER A 474 -6.13 -3.24 -2.29
N ILE A 475 -7.15 -2.69 -1.65
CA ILE A 475 -8.50 -3.28 -1.63
C ILE A 475 -9.25 -3.07 -2.93
N GLN A 476 -9.17 -1.90 -3.54
CA GLN A 476 -9.65 -1.72 -4.92
C GLN A 476 -9.01 -2.72 -5.88
N ARG A 477 -7.80 -3.15 -5.55
CA ARG A 477 -7.04 -4.15 -6.28
C ARG A 477 -7.51 -5.58 -5.99
N ARG A 478 -7.70 -5.95 -4.69
CA ARG A 478 -8.05 -7.32 -4.25
C ARG A 478 -9.49 -7.70 -4.54
N GLY A 479 -10.45 -6.82 -4.36
CA GLY A 479 -11.87 -7.09 -4.60
C GLY A 479 -12.24 -7.43 -6.05
N ARG A 480 -11.23 -7.56 -6.92
CA ARG A 480 -11.37 -7.83 -8.35
C ARG A 480 -10.69 -9.11 -8.81
N THR A 481 -10.06 -9.84 -7.89
CA THR A 481 -9.62 -11.22 -8.15
C THR A 481 -10.75 -12.15 -7.76
N GLY A 482 -11.23 -12.98 -8.66
CA GLY A 482 -12.37 -13.89 -8.45
C GLY A 482 -12.25 -14.89 -7.29
N ARG A 483 -11.32 -14.69 -6.35
CA ARG A 483 -11.11 -15.47 -5.14
C ARG A 483 -11.50 -14.71 -3.85
N SER A 484 -11.65 -13.38 -3.88
CA SER A 484 -12.09 -12.59 -2.73
C SER A 484 -12.99 -11.45 -3.20
N GLU A 485 -14.29 -11.54 -2.96
CA GLU A 485 -15.23 -10.49 -3.25
C GLU A 485 -15.28 -9.52 -2.08
N VAL A 486 -15.02 -8.23 -2.35
CA VAL A 486 -15.34 -7.13 -1.42
C VAL A 486 -16.66 -6.56 -1.89
N GLY A 487 -17.70 -6.69 -1.07
CA GLY A 487 -19.03 -6.23 -1.43
C GLY A 487 -19.14 -4.69 -1.44
N ARG A 488 -18.61 -4.03 -0.42
CA ARG A 488 -18.74 -2.58 -0.21
C ARG A 488 -17.50 -2.02 0.49
N VAL A 489 -17.10 -0.80 0.12
CA VAL A 489 -15.99 -0.06 0.78
C VAL A 489 -16.54 1.27 1.30
N VAL A 490 -16.30 1.57 2.56
CA VAL A 490 -16.63 2.85 3.20
C VAL A 490 -15.33 3.51 3.66
N ILE A 491 -15.16 4.80 3.35
CA ILE A 491 -14.01 5.59 3.77
C ILE A 491 -14.51 6.74 4.63
N LEU A 492 -14.06 6.77 5.89
CA LEU A 492 -14.40 7.84 6.82
C LEU A 492 -13.44 9.03 6.61
N ILE A 493 -13.98 10.22 6.52
CA ILE A 493 -13.23 11.46 6.28
C ILE A 493 -13.70 12.53 7.26
N ALA A 494 -12.77 13.12 8.01
CA ALA A 494 -13.04 14.36 8.71
C ALA A 494 -13.01 15.53 7.70
N LYS A 495 -14.10 16.31 7.66
CA LYS A 495 -14.27 17.44 6.75
C LYS A 495 -13.27 18.56 7.09
N ASP A 496 -12.80 19.25 6.06
CA ASP A 496 -11.85 20.35 6.17
C ASP A 496 -10.55 19.99 6.93
N SER A 497 -10.18 18.72 6.93
CA SER A 497 -9.00 18.17 7.61
C SER A 497 -7.96 17.62 6.63
N ARG A 498 -6.88 17.09 7.20
CA ARG A 498 -5.83 16.39 6.44
C ARG A 498 -6.31 15.12 5.75
N ASP A 499 -7.41 14.53 6.19
CA ASP A 499 -8.05 13.41 5.49
C ASP A 499 -8.47 13.80 4.07
N GLU A 500 -9.04 15.01 3.89
CA GLU A 500 -9.40 15.49 2.54
C GLU A 500 -8.16 15.76 1.67
N ALA A 501 -7.06 16.22 2.27
CA ALA A 501 -5.81 16.40 1.55
C ALA A 501 -5.26 15.07 1.00
N TYR A 502 -5.38 13.98 1.76
CA TYR A 502 -5.04 12.64 1.29
C TYR A 502 -5.92 12.20 0.11
N LEU A 503 -7.22 12.47 0.16
CA LEU A 503 -8.16 12.19 -0.92
C LEU A 503 -7.77 12.90 -2.23
N TRP A 504 -7.49 14.21 -2.16
CA TRP A 504 -7.06 14.99 -3.33
C TRP A 504 -5.71 14.52 -3.88
N ALA A 505 -4.78 14.17 -3.01
CA ALA A 505 -3.49 13.60 -3.41
C ALA A 505 -3.65 12.28 -4.15
N GLU A 506 -4.56 11.43 -3.73
CA GLU A 506 -4.86 10.15 -4.36
C GLU A 506 -5.48 10.33 -5.75
N ARG A 507 -6.52 11.16 -5.87
CA ARG A 507 -7.14 11.49 -7.17
C ARG A 507 -6.11 12.07 -8.16
N SER A 508 -5.19 12.92 -7.67
CA SER A 508 -4.12 13.49 -8.49
C SER A 508 -3.12 12.42 -8.96
N ARG A 509 -2.76 11.46 -8.09
CA ARG A 509 -1.87 10.35 -8.44
C ARG A 509 -2.51 9.42 -9.46
N GLU A 510 -3.79 9.10 -9.31
CA GLU A 510 -4.54 8.27 -10.25
C GLU A 510 -4.58 8.90 -11.65
N LYS A 511 -4.91 10.19 -11.75
CA LYS A 511 -4.87 10.93 -13.02
C LYS A 511 -3.48 10.94 -13.65
N LYS A 512 -2.41 11.07 -12.84
CA LYS A 512 -1.03 10.98 -13.34
C LYS A 512 -0.71 9.58 -13.87
N MET A 513 -1.14 8.54 -13.15
CA MET A 513 -0.93 7.16 -13.58
C MET A 513 -1.65 6.84 -14.89
N GLN A 514 -2.90 7.30 -15.06
CA GLN A 514 -3.63 7.17 -16.33
C GLN A 514 -2.90 7.83 -17.51
N ARG A 515 -2.36 9.05 -17.30
CA ARG A 515 -1.55 9.74 -18.33
C ARG A 515 -0.28 8.97 -18.68
N ILE A 516 0.35 8.33 -17.71
CA ILE A 516 1.56 7.53 -17.91
C ILE A 516 1.24 6.27 -18.69
N VAL A 517 0.17 5.55 -18.32
CA VAL A 517 -0.25 4.33 -19.04
C VAL A 517 -0.59 4.66 -20.50
N LYS A 518 -1.33 5.76 -20.75
CA LYS A 518 -1.56 6.24 -22.13
C LYS A 518 -0.27 6.55 -22.88
N TRP A 519 0.72 7.16 -22.22
CA TRP A 519 2.01 7.43 -22.84
C TRP A 519 2.80 6.16 -23.15
N LEU A 520 2.73 5.12 -22.29
CA LEU A 520 3.39 3.84 -22.50
C LEU A 520 2.84 3.08 -23.70
N ARG A 521 1.52 3.17 -23.97
CA ARG A 521 0.88 2.54 -25.14
C ARG A 521 1.27 3.15 -26.48
N ASN A 522 1.72 4.40 -26.47
CA ASN A 522 2.11 5.14 -27.66
C ASN A 522 3.63 5.03 -27.93
N LYS A 523 4.33 4.15 -27.25
CA LYS A 523 5.75 3.87 -27.38
C LYS A 523 5.98 2.51 -28.04
#